data_c652f35970d39c4eb6e768f991b37450
#
_entry.id   c652f35970d39c4eb6e768f991b37450
#
_cell.length_a   1.000
_cell.length_b   1.000
_cell.length_c   1.000
_cell.angle_alpha   90.00
_cell.angle_beta   90.00
_cell.angle_gamma   90.00
#
_symmetry.space_group_name_H-M   'P 1'
#
loop_
_entity.id
_entity.type
_entity.pdbx_description
1 polymer ?
#
loop_
_entity_poly.entity_id
_entity_poly.type
_entity_poly.pdbx_seq_one_letter_code
_entity_poly.pdbx_strand_id
1 'polypeptide(L)'
;MARCPARTQGGTTIGARSTFGRRLRRVAFIELALLSTLLVPSAVAETATATLSASASIVNFGEAVTISGSISADPGCIGGRNVTLQWQPDDASAFADVATGTTAADGSFTFAQTQPHTGSYGATIQAGASCLASTTNQVLVRVRELVDAALVAGSTDGGSCVDVSMSVLPERPGQFVELQRRTRQGWRLIERLTLDPASQALASPCFTSHGFGVVRLRARWVAQDTLNETGSSPVLAFEVSKAPWMLEIDHAIGTRRVSVAVGEDDEFLYERAASSPRIPASNEKLLLSMTLYDALGSDFRIQTSVASSGGSSGAVRNLWILGQGDPGVTGATIGMLARRVADAGIGRVRGRVFGSTGYFRRDWDAPGWNAEARDYVNRPTGLVFERNARADPEREAAETLTRKLEALGVRVRGKPGSGRPPGGLETIASVTSQPFQRLLTKMLRPSDNFIAEMLGKRLGVETRGVPGTIAKGAAAIEAWTDDHGAGFTLYDNSGLSYANRVTAQGIVRLLWFAEDQPWGRDLRRALPTGGQGTLRHRLRGVDVRAKTGTLDDVSALSGWVKVQSGDWVEFSVLSFGMSKSTASSIEDRIVEILQDRLG
;
A
#
# COMPACT_ATOMS: atom_id res chain seq x y z
N MET A 1 16.99 -10.31 8.83
CA MET A 1 17.74 -11.36 9.57
C MET A 1 17.04 -11.61 10.88
N ALA A 2 16.36 -12.73 11.01
CA ALA A 2 16.22 -13.54 12.21
C ALA A 2 15.23 -14.65 11.91
N ARG A 3 15.74 -15.86 12.04
CA ARG A 3 15.11 -17.13 11.63
C ARG A 3 14.10 -17.61 12.66
N CYS A 4 12.99 -18.16 12.19
CA CYS A 4 12.19 -19.16 12.89
C CYS A 4 12.98 -20.46 13.07
N PRO A 5 12.75 -21.23 14.14
CA PRO A 5 12.98 -22.67 14.10
C PRO A 5 11.71 -23.48 14.09
N ALA A 6 11.85 -24.64 13.48
CA ALA A 6 10.86 -25.61 13.07
C ALA A 6 10.35 -26.50 14.21
N ARG A 7 9.22 -27.15 13.89
CA ARG A 7 8.58 -28.30 14.52
C ARG A 7 9.53 -29.47 14.79
N THR A 8 9.27 -30.18 15.89
CA THR A 8 9.47 -31.64 15.93
C THR A 8 8.22 -32.31 16.50
N GLN A 9 7.81 -33.33 15.76
CA GLN A 9 6.79 -34.34 16.09
C GLN A 9 7.42 -35.45 16.95
N GLY A 10 6.56 -36.15 17.67
CA GLY A 10 6.76 -37.49 18.19
C GLY A 10 5.79 -37.68 19.36
N GLY A 11 4.85 -38.52 19.39
CA GLY A 11 4.67 -39.84 18.82
C GLY A 11 4.49 -40.86 19.95
N THR A 12 3.43 -41.64 19.83
CA THR A 12 3.16 -42.96 20.40
C THR A 12 2.55 -43.06 21.82
N THR A 13 1.30 -43.41 21.95
CA THR A 13 0.50 -44.68 21.94
C THR A 13 0.70 -45.63 23.12
N ILE A 14 -0.40 -46.33 23.42
CA ILE A 14 -0.59 -47.59 24.19
C ILE A 14 -1.06 -47.33 25.61
N GLY A 15 -2.18 -47.71 26.13
CA GLY A 15 -3.07 -48.82 25.76
C GLY A 15 -3.42 -49.64 27.01
N ALA A 16 -4.58 -50.20 27.01
CA ALA A 16 -5.06 -51.32 27.82
C ALA A 16 -5.83 -50.95 29.11
N ARG A 17 -7.13 -51.15 29.16
CA ARG A 17 -7.98 -52.35 29.30
C ARG A 17 -7.89 -53.04 30.68
N SER A 18 -9.10 -53.21 31.17
CA SER A 18 -9.65 -54.37 31.88
C SER A 18 -9.64 -54.21 33.42
N THR A 19 -10.53 -54.71 34.19
CA THR A 19 -11.69 -55.60 34.07
C THR A 19 -12.39 -55.67 35.42
N PHE A 20 -13.69 -55.86 35.40
CA PHE A 20 -14.50 -56.75 36.24
C PHE A 20 -14.19 -56.99 37.70
N GLY A 21 -15.20 -56.87 38.55
CA GLY A 21 -15.27 -57.50 39.84
C GLY A 21 -16.62 -57.36 40.56
N ARG A 22 -17.58 -58.24 40.20
CA ARG A 22 -18.81 -58.56 40.97
C ARG A 22 -18.48 -59.29 42.25
N ARG A 23 -19.24 -59.07 43.35
CA ARG A 23 -19.86 -60.06 44.26
C ARG A 23 -20.56 -59.32 45.40
N LEU A 24 -21.83 -59.40 45.56
CA LEU A 24 -22.76 -60.42 46.07
C LEU A 24 -22.75 -60.64 47.59
N ARG A 25 -23.90 -60.34 48.16
CA ARG A 25 -24.63 -60.97 49.26
C ARG A 25 -24.14 -60.86 50.70
N ARG A 26 -24.99 -60.37 51.61
CA ARG A 26 -25.79 -61.24 52.48
C ARG A 26 -26.87 -60.47 53.27
N VAL A 27 -27.99 -61.17 53.34
CA VAL A 27 -29.23 -60.95 54.07
C VAL A 27 -29.05 -61.24 55.53
N ALA A 28 -29.66 -60.45 56.44
CA ALA A 28 -30.11 -60.95 57.74
C ALA A 28 -31.41 -60.26 58.15
N PHE A 29 -32.44 -61.09 58.30
CA PHE A 29 -33.70 -60.78 58.97
C PHE A 29 -33.49 -60.73 60.48
N ILE A 30 -34.19 -59.90 61.23
CA ILE A 30 -34.81 -60.20 62.56
C ILE A 30 -35.82 -59.10 62.91
N GLU A 31 -37.03 -59.52 63.01
CA GLU A 31 -38.15 -59.37 63.95
C GLU A 31 -38.62 -58.03 64.49
N LEU A 32 -39.80 -57.81 64.24
CA LEU A 32 -41.06 -57.29 64.76
C LEU A 32 -41.07 -56.95 66.26
N ALA A 33 -41.33 -55.66 66.58
CA ALA A 33 -42.00 -55.27 67.81
C ALA A 33 -42.94 -54.09 67.50
N LEU A 34 -44.25 -54.37 67.59
CA LEU A 34 -45.31 -53.40 67.56
C LEU A 34 -45.21 -52.47 68.77
N LEU A 35 -45.07 -51.15 68.49
CA LEU A 35 -45.46 -50.15 69.48
C LEU A 35 -46.30 -49.11 68.73
N SER A 36 -47.59 -49.09 69.05
CA SER A 36 -48.52 -48.07 68.57
C SER A 36 -48.20 -46.71 69.18
N THR A 37 -47.63 -45.84 68.36
CA THR A 37 -47.54 -44.39 68.67
C THR A 37 -48.42 -43.65 67.71
N LEU A 38 -49.23 -42.79 68.27
CA LEU A 38 -50.10 -41.84 67.61
C LEU A 38 -49.39 -41.17 66.43
N LEU A 39 -49.88 -41.41 65.23
CA LEU A 39 -49.54 -40.63 64.04
C LEU A 39 -50.08 -39.21 64.21
N VAL A 40 -49.26 -38.27 64.61
CA VAL A 40 -49.44 -36.88 64.27
C VAL A 40 -49.11 -36.79 62.75
N PRO A 41 -49.99 -36.33 61.90
CA PRO A 41 -49.63 -36.15 60.50
C PRO A 41 -48.51 -35.08 60.47
N SER A 42 -47.30 -35.53 60.15
CA SER A 42 -46.24 -34.59 59.75
C SER A 42 -46.77 -33.91 58.49
N ALA A 43 -47.06 -32.62 58.61
CA ALA A 43 -47.35 -31.79 57.43
C ALA A 43 -46.16 -31.95 56.46
N VAL A 44 -46.41 -32.63 55.35
CA VAL A 44 -45.41 -32.71 54.23
C VAL A 44 -45.28 -31.28 53.74
N ALA A 45 -44.08 -30.72 53.99
CA ALA A 45 -43.80 -29.38 53.48
C ALA A 45 -43.90 -29.36 51.95
N GLU A 46 -44.73 -28.52 51.43
CA GLU A 46 -45.10 -28.47 50.05
C GLU A 46 -44.01 -27.85 49.15
N THR A 47 -43.76 -28.45 47.97
CA THR A 47 -42.87 -27.94 46.95
C THR A 47 -43.53 -26.82 46.15
N ALA A 48 -42.89 -25.65 46.07
CA ALA A 48 -43.38 -24.51 45.29
C ALA A 48 -42.53 -24.38 44.00
N THR A 49 -43.16 -24.08 42.90
CA THR A 49 -42.49 -23.72 41.64
C THR A 49 -42.43 -22.22 41.51
N ALA A 50 -41.22 -21.66 41.35
CA ALA A 50 -41.02 -20.23 41.19
C ALA A 50 -40.44 -19.90 39.80
N THR A 51 -40.92 -18.83 39.20
CA THR A 51 -40.46 -18.34 37.89
C THR A 51 -39.99 -16.91 37.97
N LEU A 52 -39.07 -16.54 37.06
CA LEU A 52 -38.52 -15.20 36.92
C LEU A 52 -38.51 -14.80 35.43
N SER A 53 -38.77 -13.53 35.16
CA SER A 53 -38.71 -12.94 33.83
C SER A 53 -38.17 -11.51 33.93
N ALA A 54 -37.62 -10.98 32.85
CA ALA A 54 -37.22 -9.59 32.74
C ALA A 54 -38.07 -8.85 31.68
N SER A 55 -38.32 -7.58 31.87
CA SER A 55 -39.06 -6.74 30.91
C SER A 55 -38.32 -6.55 29.59
N ALA A 56 -36.97 -6.74 29.60
CA ALA A 56 -36.12 -6.72 28.41
C ALA A 56 -34.94 -7.65 28.63
N SER A 57 -34.49 -8.29 27.56
CA SER A 57 -33.26 -9.11 27.55
C SER A 57 -32.00 -8.32 27.26
N ILE A 58 -32.13 -7.07 26.74
CA ILE A 58 -31.05 -6.12 26.45
C ILE A 58 -31.52 -4.74 26.93
N VAL A 59 -30.68 -4.05 27.70
CA VAL A 59 -30.88 -2.65 28.14
C VAL A 59 -29.63 -1.85 27.85
N ASN A 60 -29.73 -0.54 27.72
CA ASN A 60 -28.56 0.33 27.64
C ASN A 60 -27.94 0.54 29.03
N PHE A 61 -26.63 0.79 29.10
CA PHE A 61 -25.97 1.14 30.35
C PHE A 61 -26.72 2.29 31.07
N GLY A 62 -27.00 2.07 32.37
CA GLY A 62 -27.75 3.02 33.17
C GLY A 62 -29.28 2.95 33.07
N GLU A 63 -29.80 2.11 32.18
CA GLU A 63 -31.25 1.88 32.02
C GLU A 63 -31.78 0.87 33.04
N ALA A 64 -32.96 1.12 33.60
CA ALA A 64 -33.59 0.22 34.53
C ALA A 64 -34.33 -0.91 33.80
N VAL A 65 -34.18 -2.15 34.30
CA VAL A 65 -34.96 -3.33 33.89
C VAL A 65 -35.91 -3.75 35.01
N THR A 66 -37.13 -4.11 34.68
CA THR A 66 -38.06 -4.70 35.64
C THR A 66 -37.91 -6.22 35.64
N ILE A 67 -37.55 -6.77 36.79
CA ILE A 67 -37.46 -8.22 37.05
C ILE A 67 -38.77 -8.61 37.77
N SER A 68 -39.57 -9.45 37.13
CA SER A 68 -40.84 -9.93 37.63
C SER A 68 -40.81 -11.44 37.84
N GLY A 69 -41.41 -11.90 38.88
CA GLY A 69 -41.55 -13.32 39.14
C GLY A 69 -42.86 -13.69 39.83
N SER A 70 -43.10 -14.98 39.88
CA SER A 70 -44.26 -15.52 40.60
C SER A 70 -43.91 -16.87 41.23
N ILE A 71 -44.58 -17.17 42.33
CA ILE A 71 -44.56 -18.49 42.95
C ILE A 71 -45.92 -19.15 42.78
N SER A 72 -45.93 -20.42 42.39
CA SER A 72 -47.11 -21.26 42.28
C SER A 72 -46.98 -22.39 43.30
N ALA A 73 -47.91 -22.40 44.26
CA ALA A 73 -48.02 -23.33 45.36
C ALA A 73 -49.50 -23.35 45.85
N ASP A 74 -49.81 -24.12 46.90
CA ASP A 74 -51.12 -24.00 47.58
C ASP A 74 -51.39 -22.60 48.13
N PRO A 75 -52.64 -22.13 48.20
CA PRO A 75 -52.98 -20.76 48.56
C PRO A 75 -52.35 -20.25 49.84
N GLY A 76 -52.04 -21.11 50.80
CA GLY A 76 -51.33 -20.72 52.05
C GLY A 76 -49.81 -20.50 51.89
N CYS A 77 -49.24 -20.82 50.75
CA CYS A 77 -47.81 -20.78 50.46
C CYS A 77 -47.40 -19.77 49.38
N ILE A 78 -48.31 -18.94 48.86
CA ILE A 78 -48.01 -18.01 47.74
C ILE A 78 -47.75 -16.58 48.18
N GLY A 79 -48.53 -16.02 49.07
CA GLY A 79 -48.47 -14.60 49.47
C GLY A 79 -47.62 -14.37 50.73
N GLY A 80 -47.02 -13.16 50.83
CA GLY A 80 -46.28 -12.70 52.01
C GLY A 80 -44.92 -13.42 52.22
N ARG A 81 -44.39 -14.11 51.22
CA ARG A 81 -43.12 -14.85 51.30
C ARG A 81 -41.95 -13.86 51.07
N ASN A 82 -40.91 -13.97 51.87
CA ASN A 82 -39.69 -13.17 51.64
C ASN A 82 -38.99 -13.64 50.39
N VAL A 83 -38.69 -12.71 49.49
CA VAL A 83 -37.98 -12.93 48.24
C VAL A 83 -36.67 -12.15 48.29
N THR A 84 -35.58 -12.82 48.00
CA THR A 84 -34.28 -12.21 47.80
C THR A 84 -33.94 -12.31 46.32
N LEU A 85 -33.88 -11.16 45.64
CA LEU A 85 -33.36 -11.08 44.26
C LEU A 85 -31.84 -11.11 44.31
N GLN A 86 -31.27 -11.93 43.49
CA GLN A 86 -29.83 -12.13 43.38
C GLN A 86 -29.36 -11.84 41.94
N TRP A 87 -28.17 -11.30 41.81
CA TRP A 87 -27.57 -11.00 40.53
C TRP A 87 -26.12 -11.53 40.49
N GLN A 88 -25.76 -12.11 39.35
CA GLN A 88 -24.43 -12.57 39.05
C GLN A 88 -23.95 -11.87 37.77
N PRO A 89 -22.94 -10.96 37.84
CA PRO A 89 -22.33 -10.40 36.65
C PRO A 89 -21.61 -11.49 35.83
N ASP A 90 -21.40 -11.24 34.56
CA ASP A 90 -20.78 -12.17 33.61
C ASP A 90 -19.31 -12.52 33.97
N ASP A 91 -18.64 -11.64 34.72
CA ASP A 91 -17.27 -11.80 35.20
C ASP A 91 -17.16 -12.38 36.62
N ALA A 92 -18.29 -12.63 37.30
CA ALA A 92 -18.32 -13.17 38.67
C ALA A 92 -18.71 -14.66 38.70
N SER A 93 -18.14 -15.38 39.65
CA SER A 93 -18.41 -16.81 39.86
C SER A 93 -19.62 -17.11 40.74
N ALA A 94 -20.23 -16.11 41.39
CA ALA A 94 -21.30 -16.29 42.38
C ALA A 94 -22.35 -15.19 42.30
N PHE A 95 -23.58 -15.55 42.69
CA PHE A 95 -24.67 -14.60 42.90
C PHE A 95 -24.49 -13.76 44.14
N ALA A 96 -24.82 -12.48 44.06
CA ALA A 96 -24.89 -11.55 45.17
C ALA A 96 -26.35 -11.06 45.36
N ASP A 97 -26.76 -10.86 46.58
CA ASP A 97 -28.08 -10.31 46.90
C ASP A 97 -28.14 -8.84 46.49
N VAL A 98 -29.12 -8.46 45.69
CA VAL A 98 -29.29 -7.08 45.15
C VAL A 98 -30.57 -6.40 45.57
N ALA A 99 -31.59 -7.15 45.95
CA ALA A 99 -32.82 -6.59 46.49
C ALA A 99 -33.59 -7.63 47.30
N THR A 100 -34.44 -7.15 48.23
CA THR A 100 -35.35 -8.00 49.02
C THR A 100 -36.76 -7.44 48.96
N GLY A 101 -37.73 -8.31 49.04
CA GLY A 101 -39.16 -7.95 48.98
C GLY A 101 -40.03 -9.07 49.48
N THR A 102 -41.33 -8.97 49.28
CA THR A 102 -42.30 -10.05 49.63
C THR A 102 -43.20 -10.31 48.45
N THR A 103 -43.68 -11.58 48.32
CA THR A 103 -44.70 -11.91 47.33
C THR A 103 -46.04 -11.24 47.68
N ALA A 104 -46.74 -10.74 46.66
CA ALA A 104 -48.14 -10.30 46.77
C ALA A 104 -49.07 -11.48 47.08
N ALA A 105 -50.34 -11.17 47.37
CA ALA A 105 -51.33 -12.21 47.71
C ALA A 105 -51.56 -13.25 46.60
N ASP A 106 -51.30 -12.89 45.34
CA ASP A 106 -51.38 -13.76 44.17
C ASP A 106 -50.04 -14.46 43.87
N GLY A 107 -49.03 -14.31 44.73
CA GLY A 107 -47.71 -14.89 44.58
C GLY A 107 -46.74 -14.12 43.68
N SER A 108 -47.15 -13.02 43.09
CA SER A 108 -46.28 -12.20 42.24
C SER A 108 -45.31 -11.35 43.04
N PHE A 109 -44.17 -10.98 42.41
CA PHE A 109 -43.21 -10.02 42.92
C PHE A 109 -42.49 -9.29 41.77
N THR A 110 -42.04 -8.06 42.04
CA THR A 110 -41.34 -7.25 41.04
C THR A 110 -40.22 -6.43 41.69
N PHE A 111 -39.14 -6.24 40.94
CA PHE A 111 -38.00 -5.39 41.31
C PHE A 111 -37.58 -4.54 40.12
N ALA A 112 -37.34 -3.26 40.33
CA ALA A 112 -36.65 -2.41 39.35
C ALA A 112 -35.14 -2.46 39.63
N GLN A 113 -34.32 -2.80 38.64
CA GLN A 113 -32.89 -2.93 38.77
C GLN A 113 -32.17 -2.14 37.69
N THR A 114 -31.04 -1.52 38.06
CA THR A 114 -30.09 -0.88 37.14
C THR A 114 -28.74 -1.47 37.41
N GLN A 115 -28.19 -2.26 36.48
CA GLN A 115 -26.92 -2.93 36.64
C GLN A 115 -25.86 -2.37 35.72
N PRO A 116 -24.60 -2.31 36.15
CA PRO A 116 -23.52 -1.77 35.32
C PRO A 116 -23.03 -2.76 34.25
N HIS A 117 -23.27 -4.06 34.42
CA HIS A 117 -22.74 -5.11 33.56
C HIS A 117 -23.83 -6.10 33.14
N THR A 118 -23.58 -6.82 32.06
CA THR A 118 -24.33 -8.01 31.68
C THR A 118 -24.27 -9.03 32.82
N GLY A 119 -25.39 -9.70 33.09
CA GLY A 119 -25.44 -10.68 34.16
C GLY A 119 -26.77 -11.40 34.26
N SER A 120 -26.80 -12.46 35.06
CA SER A 120 -27.97 -13.30 35.30
C SER A 120 -28.65 -12.94 36.60
N TYR A 121 -29.96 -12.79 36.57
CA TYR A 121 -30.80 -12.69 37.75
C TYR A 121 -31.34 -14.05 38.16
N GLY A 122 -31.39 -14.30 39.45
CA GLY A 122 -32.10 -15.38 40.10
C GLY A 122 -32.82 -14.86 41.34
N ALA A 123 -33.79 -15.57 41.85
CA ALA A 123 -34.43 -15.20 43.12
C ALA A 123 -34.60 -16.42 44.02
N THR A 124 -34.37 -16.23 45.30
CA THR A 124 -34.62 -17.20 46.35
C THR A 124 -35.83 -16.77 47.17
N ILE A 125 -36.81 -17.66 47.32
CA ILE A 125 -38.00 -17.44 48.13
C ILE A 125 -37.82 -18.27 49.42
N GLN A 126 -37.76 -17.59 50.57
CA GLN A 126 -37.47 -18.23 51.82
C GLN A 126 -38.58 -19.22 52.27
N ALA A 127 -38.22 -20.20 53.08
CA ALA A 127 -39.19 -21.13 53.70
C ALA A 127 -40.20 -20.38 54.58
N GLY A 128 -41.45 -20.80 54.57
CA GLY A 128 -42.51 -20.36 55.51
C GLY A 128 -42.81 -21.49 56.50
N ALA A 129 -43.79 -21.24 57.41
CA ALA A 129 -44.13 -22.18 58.50
C ALA A 129 -44.49 -23.60 57.99
N SER A 130 -45.09 -23.73 56.79
CA SER A 130 -45.50 -25.01 56.19
C SER A 130 -45.05 -25.15 54.74
N CYS A 131 -44.12 -24.27 54.25
CA CYS A 131 -43.75 -24.13 52.85
C CYS A 131 -42.20 -24.24 52.72
N LEU A 132 -41.72 -25.05 51.77
CA LEU A 132 -40.32 -25.13 51.46
C LEU A 132 -39.79 -23.86 50.82
N ALA A 133 -38.48 -23.61 50.99
CA ALA A 133 -37.78 -22.59 50.18
C ALA A 133 -37.81 -22.99 48.68
N SER A 134 -37.83 -22.00 47.81
CA SER A 134 -37.84 -22.23 46.36
C SER A 134 -36.85 -21.27 45.68
N THR A 135 -36.28 -21.71 44.55
CA THR A 135 -35.46 -20.88 43.69
C THR A 135 -36.09 -20.78 42.30
N THR A 136 -35.88 -19.63 41.65
CA THR A 136 -36.40 -19.41 40.29
C THR A 136 -35.45 -19.96 39.23
N ASN A 137 -35.92 -20.00 37.99
CA ASN A 137 -35.01 -20.02 36.84
C ASN A 137 -34.14 -18.76 36.82
N GLN A 138 -33.04 -18.81 36.10
CA GLN A 138 -32.17 -17.66 35.87
C GLN A 138 -32.60 -16.90 34.60
N VAL A 139 -32.44 -15.59 34.60
CA VAL A 139 -32.75 -14.69 33.48
C VAL A 139 -31.54 -13.83 33.17
N LEU A 140 -30.96 -14.00 31.99
CA LEU A 140 -29.86 -13.19 31.50
C LEU A 140 -30.38 -11.82 30.99
N VAL A 141 -29.81 -10.76 31.49
CA VAL A 141 -30.00 -9.39 30.99
C VAL A 141 -28.66 -8.86 30.51
N ARG A 142 -28.59 -8.53 29.22
CA ARG A 142 -27.42 -7.97 28.59
C ARG A 142 -27.45 -6.44 28.69
N VAL A 143 -26.30 -5.85 28.96
CA VAL A 143 -26.10 -4.40 28.97
C VAL A 143 -25.38 -4.00 27.69
N ARG A 144 -25.96 -3.05 26.96
CA ARG A 144 -25.29 -2.42 25.82
C ARG A 144 -24.48 -1.25 26.33
N GLU A 145 -23.20 -1.24 25.99
CA GLU A 145 -22.29 -0.18 26.41
C GLU A 145 -22.70 1.19 25.85
N LEU A 146 -22.62 2.18 26.71
CA LEU A 146 -22.72 3.58 26.33
C LEU A 146 -21.36 4.02 25.79
N VAL A 147 -21.31 4.32 24.50
CA VAL A 147 -20.13 4.84 23.82
C VAL A 147 -20.38 6.29 23.48
N ASP A 148 -19.43 7.16 23.81
CA ASP A 148 -19.48 8.58 23.44
C ASP A 148 -18.27 8.97 22.59
N ALA A 149 -18.44 10.03 21.78
CA ALA A 149 -17.37 10.62 20.96
C ALA A 149 -17.60 12.11 20.81
N ALA A 150 -16.53 12.90 20.98
CA ALA A 150 -16.60 14.36 20.84
C ALA A 150 -15.34 14.90 20.15
N LEU A 151 -15.50 15.99 19.39
CA LEU A 151 -14.37 16.80 18.92
C LEU A 151 -13.80 17.58 20.10
N VAL A 152 -12.50 17.45 20.33
CA VAL A 152 -11.80 18.10 21.43
C VAL A 152 -10.97 19.28 20.94
N ALA A 153 -10.19 19.09 19.89
CA ALA A 153 -9.28 20.08 19.32
C ALA A 153 -9.02 19.81 17.85
N GLY A 154 -8.27 20.70 17.20
CA GLY A 154 -7.82 20.60 15.82
C GLY A 154 -8.54 21.54 14.87
N SER A 155 -8.04 21.63 13.63
CA SER A 155 -8.63 22.40 12.54
C SER A 155 -9.43 21.48 11.61
N THR A 156 -10.55 21.96 11.12
CA THR A 156 -11.34 21.30 10.08
C THR A 156 -10.93 21.73 8.66
N ASP A 157 -9.84 22.48 8.51
CA ASP A 157 -9.28 22.81 7.21
C ASP A 157 -8.54 21.61 6.60
N GLY A 158 -8.65 21.45 5.30
CA GLY A 158 -7.96 20.38 4.58
C GLY A 158 -6.45 20.46 4.76
N GLY A 159 -5.84 19.31 5.01
CA GLY A 159 -4.43 19.20 5.42
C GLY A 159 -4.24 19.21 6.93
N SER A 160 -5.33 19.35 7.71
CA SER A 160 -5.28 19.37 9.17
C SER A 160 -5.87 18.10 9.78
N CYS A 161 -5.53 17.85 11.04
CA CYS A 161 -6.07 16.76 11.84
C CYS A 161 -7.06 17.31 12.88
N VAL A 162 -8.02 16.48 13.28
CA VAL A 162 -8.97 16.79 14.36
C VAL A 162 -8.83 15.76 15.46
N ASP A 163 -8.83 16.21 16.70
CA ASP A 163 -8.79 15.32 17.85
C ASP A 163 -10.20 14.88 18.23
N VAL A 164 -10.41 13.58 18.28
CA VAL A 164 -11.67 12.94 18.65
C VAL A 164 -11.46 12.16 19.94
N SER A 165 -12.04 12.64 21.04
CA SER A 165 -12.10 11.87 22.27
C SER A 165 -13.19 10.82 22.18
N MET A 166 -12.96 9.66 22.77
CA MET A 166 -13.91 8.56 22.85
C MET A 166 -13.92 7.99 24.26
N SER A 167 -15.11 7.60 24.74
CA SER A 167 -15.26 6.93 26.03
C SER A 167 -16.26 5.79 25.97
N VAL A 168 -16.10 4.82 26.86
CA VAL A 168 -16.96 3.63 26.95
C VAL A 168 -17.35 3.40 28.40
N LEU A 169 -18.66 3.23 28.65
CA LEU A 169 -19.20 2.85 29.96
C LEU A 169 -20.09 1.59 29.81
N PRO A 170 -20.05 0.66 30.76
CA PRO A 170 -19.15 0.61 31.93
C PRO A 170 -17.68 0.55 31.51
N GLU A 171 -16.77 0.82 32.44
CA GLU A 171 -15.34 0.85 32.15
C GLU A 171 -14.84 -0.47 31.55
N ARG A 172 -14.07 -0.38 30.46
CA ARG A 172 -13.51 -1.50 29.70
C ARG A 172 -11.99 -1.28 29.44
N PRO A 173 -11.17 -1.05 30.47
CA PRO A 173 -9.75 -0.75 30.28
C PRO A 173 -9.01 -1.88 29.54
N GLY A 174 -8.13 -1.50 28.61
CA GLY A 174 -7.37 -2.45 27.81
C GLY A 174 -8.13 -3.08 26.64
N GLN A 175 -9.44 -2.84 26.50
CA GLN A 175 -10.21 -3.27 25.35
C GLN A 175 -10.12 -2.23 24.22
N PHE A 176 -10.72 -2.55 23.05
CA PHE A 176 -10.59 -1.70 21.85
C PHE A 176 -11.85 -0.91 21.57
N VAL A 177 -11.67 0.35 21.17
CA VAL A 177 -12.68 1.20 20.54
C VAL A 177 -12.24 1.51 19.11
N GLU A 178 -13.19 1.53 18.17
CA GLU A 178 -12.97 1.82 16.77
C GLU A 178 -13.52 3.21 16.43
N LEU A 179 -12.70 4.08 15.85
CA LEU A 179 -13.18 5.26 15.16
C LEU A 179 -13.57 4.89 13.73
N GLN A 180 -14.79 5.16 13.34
CA GLN A 180 -15.32 4.81 12.03
C GLN A 180 -15.86 6.04 11.31
N ARG A 181 -15.66 6.09 9.97
CA ARG A 181 -16.17 7.13 9.07
C ARG A 181 -17.29 6.61 8.20
N ARG A 182 -18.36 7.40 8.01
CA ARG A 182 -19.43 7.09 7.07
C ARG A 182 -18.98 7.32 5.63
N THR A 183 -19.10 6.31 4.78
CA THR A 183 -18.87 6.37 3.34
C THR A 183 -20.16 6.03 2.59
N ARG A 184 -20.15 6.13 1.25
CA ARG A 184 -21.27 5.67 0.41
C ARG A 184 -21.54 4.16 0.55
N GLN A 185 -20.51 3.38 0.88
CA GLN A 185 -20.59 1.91 1.04
C GLN A 185 -20.89 1.48 2.50
N GLY A 186 -21.06 2.42 3.43
CA GLY A 186 -21.28 2.12 4.84
C GLY A 186 -20.24 2.75 5.75
N TRP A 187 -20.14 2.22 6.96
CA TRP A 187 -19.12 2.63 7.93
C TRP A 187 -17.78 1.95 7.62
N ARG A 188 -16.71 2.71 7.54
CA ARG A 188 -15.34 2.23 7.39
C ARG A 188 -14.52 2.55 8.64
N LEU A 189 -13.68 1.60 9.05
CA LEU A 189 -12.70 1.81 10.11
C LEU A 189 -11.67 2.85 9.64
N ILE A 190 -11.41 3.84 10.52
CA ILE A 190 -10.27 4.76 10.41
C ILE A 190 -9.15 4.21 11.27
N GLU A 191 -9.43 4.03 12.58
CA GLU A 191 -8.43 3.66 13.56
C GLU A 191 -9.06 2.78 14.65
N ARG A 192 -8.24 1.88 15.23
CA ARG A 192 -8.60 1.08 16.40
C ARG A 192 -7.62 1.40 17.52
N LEU A 193 -8.16 1.83 18.64
CA LEU A 193 -7.37 2.26 19.80
C LEU A 193 -7.68 1.41 21.02
N THR A 194 -6.67 1.28 21.88
CA THR A 194 -6.83 0.65 23.18
C THR A 194 -7.33 1.67 24.19
N LEU A 195 -8.35 1.30 24.95
CA LEU A 195 -8.89 2.12 26.04
C LEU A 195 -7.91 2.18 27.20
N ASP A 196 -7.72 3.38 27.72
CA ASP A 196 -6.91 3.63 28.92
C ASP A 196 -7.57 3.09 30.21
N PRO A 197 -6.96 3.23 31.40
CA PRO A 197 -7.58 2.81 32.67
C PRO A 197 -8.92 3.48 33.01
N ALA A 198 -9.20 4.66 32.44
CA ALA A 198 -10.47 5.37 32.59
C ALA A 198 -11.44 5.05 31.43
N SER A 199 -11.11 4.05 30.61
CA SER A 199 -11.88 3.65 29.42
C SER A 199 -12.08 4.75 28.40
N GLN A 200 -11.02 5.56 28.20
CA GLN A 200 -10.97 6.65 27.23
C GLN A 200 -9.91 6.35 26.16
N ALA A 201 -10.08 6.97 24.99
CA ALA A 201 -9.11 6.97 23.92
C ALA A 201 -9.18 8.30 23.15
N LEU A 202 -8.06 8.70 22.55
CA LEU A 202 -7.94 9.88 21.71
C LEU A 202 -7.42 9.45 20.34
N ALA A 203 -8.16 9.78 19.28
CA ALA A 203 -7.75 9.62 17.90
C ALA A 203 -7.54 10.98 17.25
N SER A 204 -6.58 11.10 16.35
CA SER A 204 -6.30 12.34 15.62
C SER A 204 -6.36 12.11 14.10
N PRO A 205 -7.54 11.79 13.53
CA PRO A 205 -7.66 11.57 12.09
C PRO A 205 -7.40 12.86 11.32
N CYS A 206 -6.59 12.75 10.24
CA CYS A 206 -6.27 13.83 9.34
C CYS A 206 -7.12 13.77 8.07
N PHE A 207 -7.45 14.94 7.48
CA PHE A 207 -8.28 15.08 6.28
C PHE A 207 -7.48 15.79 5.19
N THR A 208 -6.50 15.08 4.62
CA THR A 208 -5.52 15.65 3.68
C THR A 208 -6.07 15.77 2.26
N SER A 209 -6.26 14.66 1.56
CA SER A 209 -6.68 14.66 0.14
C SER A 209 -8.14 14.26 -0.09
N HIS A 210 -8.75 13.61 0.90
CA HIS A 210 -10.10 13.04 0.79
C HIS A 210 -10.99 13.48 1.95
N GLY A 211 -12.24 13.78 1.63
CA GLY A 211 -13.23 13.93 2.66
C GLY A 211 -13.62 15.35 2.99
N PHE A 212 -13.39 16.24 2.05
CA PHE A 212 -13.97 17.58 2.11
C PHE A 212 -15.50 17.54 2.11
N GLY A 213 -16.12 18.53 2.74
CA GLY A 213 -17.54 18.58 2.98
C GLY A 213 -17.91 17.93 4.32
N VAL A 214 -19.17 17.49 4.45
CA VAL A 214 -19.68 16.95 5.72
C VAL A 214 -19.08 15.57 5.99
N VAL A 215 -18.19 15.52 6.96
CA VAL A 215 -17.63 14.27 7.52
C VAL A 215 -18.54 13.77 8.63
N ARG A 216 -18.77 12.47 8.69
CA ARG A 216 -19.55 11.81 9.74
C ARG A 216 -18.72 10.71 10.34
N LEU A 217 -18.40 10.83 11.64
CA LEU A 217 -17.66 9.86 12.43
C LEU A 217 -18.58 9.23 13.49
N ARG A 218 -18.18 8.07 13.98
CA ARG A 218 -18.68 7.48 15.22
C ARG A 218 -17.60 6.68 15.91
N ALA A 219 -17.63 6.61 17.20
CA ALA A 219 -16.93 5.60 17.97
C ALA A 219 -17.77 4.32 18.03
N ARG A 220 -17.14 3.15 18.03
CA ARG A 220 -17.78 1.86 18.18
C ARG A 220 -16.94 0.97 19.08
N TRP A 221 -17.48 0.59 20.22
CA TRP A 221 -16.93 -0.50 21.00
C TRP A 221 -17.51 -1.83 20.49
N VAL A 222 -16.67 -2.82 20.26
CA VAL A 222 -17.07 -4.14 19.75
C VAL A 222 -16.91 -5.15 20.87
N ALA A 223 -18.01 -5.80 21.24
CA ALA A 223 -17.97 -6.86 22.24
C ALA A 223 -16.97 -7.96 21.83
N GLN A 224 -16.15 -8.36 22.78
CA GLN A 224 -15.11 -9.41 22.57
C GLN A 224 -15.60 -10.80 22.97
N ASP A 225 -16.83 -10.90 23.45
CA ASP A 225 -17.50 -12.13 23.87
C ASP A 225 -18.94 -12.18 23.32
N THR A 226 -19.66 -13.24 23.62
CA THR A 226 -21.06 -13.45 23.19
C THR A 226 -22.10 -12.92 24.19
N LEU A 227 -21.66 -12.43 25.34
CA LEU A 227 -22.55 -12.01 26.44
C LEU A 227 -22.82 -10.52 26.40
N ASN A 228 -21.82 -9.70 26.05
CA ASN A 228 -21.94 -8.26 25.99
C ASN A 228 -22.44 -7.77 24.62
N GLU A 229 -23.08 -6.60 24.59
CA GLU A 229 -23.65 -6.02 23.37
C GLU A 229 -22.77 -4.87 22.87
N THR A 230 -22.47 -4.89 21.57
CA THR A 230 -21.70 -3.83 20.92
C THR A 230 -22.41 -2.48 21.03
N GLY A 231 -21.70 -1.47 21.53
CA GLY A 231 -22.14 -0.09 21.61
C GLY A 231 -21.61 0.80 20.47
N SER A 232 -22.32 1.89 20.18
CA SER A 232 -21.84 2.91 19.23
C SER A 232 -22.28 4.30 19.70
N SER A 233 -21.41 5.29 19.55
CA SER A 233 -21.73 6.69 19.84
C SER A 233 -22.80 7.26 18.89
N PRO A 234 -23.43 8.37 19.25
CA PRO A 234 -24.08 9.24 18.28
C PRO A 234 -23.12 9.62 17.15
N VAL A 235 -23.70 10.00 16.01
CA VAL A 235 -22.90 10.42 14.84
C VAL A 235 -22.37 11.83 15.07
N LEU A 236 -21.05 11.95 15.10
CA LEU A 236 -20.35 13.22 15.11
C LEU A 236 -20.25 13.74 13.67
N ALA A 237 -20.87 14.88 13.37
CA ALA A 237 -20.88 15.48 12.05
C ALA A 237 -20.28 16.89 12.08
N PHE A 238 -19.30 17.15 11.19
CA PHE A 238 -18.66 18.44 11.03
C PHE A 238 -18.26 18.64 9.56
N GLU A 239 -18.01 19.88 9.16
CA GLU A 239 -17.58 20.22 7.82
C GLU A 239 -16.06 20.34 7.76
N VAL A 240 -15.44 19.70 6.77
CA VAL A 240 -14.03 19.85 6.42
C VAL A 240 -13.94 20.66 5.14
N SER A 241 -13.34 21.84 5.22
CA SER A 241 -13.11 22.72 4.08
C SER A 241 -11.74 22.44 3.44
N LYS A 242 -11.60 22.76 2.15
CA LYS A 242 -10.30 22.76 1.50
C LYS A 242 -9.44 23.90 2.03
N ALA A 243 -8.15 23.64 2.25
CA ALA A 243 -7.20 24.68 2.56
C ALA A 243 -7.14 25.75 1.44
N PRO A 244 -6.81 27.01 1.73
CA PRO A 244 -6.78 28.09 0.73
C PRO A 244 -5.93 27.74 -0.51
N TRP A 245 -4.74 27.14 -0.34
CA TRP A 245 -3.88 26.74 -1.43
C TRP A 245 -4.51 25.67 -2.35
N MET A 246 -5.32 24.77 -1.81
CA MET A 246 -6.05 23.76 -2.60
C MET A 246 -7.12 24.42 -3.48
N LEU A 247 -7.78 25.45 -2.95
CA LEU A 247 -8.77 26.22 -3.72
C LEU A 247 -8.09 27.04 -4.83
N GLU A 248 -6.89 27.57 -4.59
CA GLU A 248 -6.10 28.24 -5.62
C GLU A 248 -5.72 27.29 -6.76
N ILE A 249 -5.32 26.04 -6.45
CA ILE A 249 -5.07 25.00 -7.46
C ILE A 249 -6.36 24.69 -8.24
N ASP A 250 -7.49 24.51 -7.54
CA ASP A 250 -8.79 24.27 -8.20
C ASP A 250 -9.16 25.41 -9.14
N HIS A 251 -8.92 26.65 -8.73
CA HIS A 251 -9.16 27.84 -9.54
C HIS A 251 -8.25 27.90 -10.78
N ALA A 252 -6.96 27.62 -10.62
CA ALA A 252 -5.99 27.59 -11.72
C ALA A 252 -6.37 26.53 -12.78
N ILE A 253 -6.89 25.39 -12.34
CA ILE A 253 -7.34 24.33 -13.24
C ILE A 253 -8.70 24.67 -13.89
N GLY A 254 -9.66 25.18 -13.11
CA GLY A 254 -11.03 25.42 -13.54
C GLY A 254 -11.72 24.14 -14.01
N THR A 255 -12.32 24.15 -15.22
CA THR A 255 -13.04 23.00 -15.80
C THR A 255 -12.17 22.14 -16.73
N ARG A 256 -10.87 22.41 -16.79
CA ARG A 256 -9.95 21.75 -17.73
C ARG A 256 -9.63 20.30 -17.30
N ARG A 257 -9.25 19.49 -18.29
CA ARG A 257 -8.89 18.08 -18.09
C ARG A 257 -7.45 17.95 -17.55
N VAL A 258 -7.29 18.21 -16.28
CA VAL A 258 -6.01 18.10 -15.57
C VAL A 258 -6.18 17.12 -14.42
N SER A 259 -5.27 16.17 -14.32
CA SER A 259 -5.12 15.29 -13.17
C SER A 259 -3.95 15.78 -12.34
N VAL A 260 -4.15 15.92 -11.03
CA VAL A 260 -3.13 16.37 -10.08
C VAL A 260 -3.10 15.43 -8.88
N ALA A 261 -1.90 15.09 -8.45
CA ALA A 261 -1.61 14.51 -7.16
C ALA A 261 -0.45 15.27 -6.53
N VAL A 262 -0.55 15.56 -5.25
CA VAL A 262 0.49 16.14 -4.41
C VAL A 262 0.58 15.30 -3.16
N GLY A 263 1.78 14.99 -2.70
CA GLY A 263 1.96 14.17 -1.52
C GLY A 263 3.27 14.45 -0.81
N GLU A 264 3.35 14.03 0.44
CA GLU A 264 4.48 14.15 1.35
C GLU A 264 4.41 12.97 2.32
N ASP A 265 5.54 12.37 2.67
CA ASP A 265 5.64 11.30 3.68
C ASP A 265 4.60 10.17 3.50
N ASP A 266 4.46 9.66 2.28
CA ASP A 266 3.49 8.60 1.91
C ASP A 266 2.01 8.99 2.03
N GLU A 267 1.69 10.28 2.25
CA GLU A 267 0.34 10.78 2.35
C GLU A 267 -0.02 11.77 1.23
N PHE A 268 -1.22 11.63 0.65
CA PHE A 268 -1.69 12.59 -0.35
C PHE A 268 -2.26 13.84 0.32
N LEU A 269 -1.63 14.99 0.06
CA LEU A 269 -2.08 16.30 0.52
C LEU A 269 -3.20 16.86 -0.38
N TYR A 270 -3.13 16.59 -1.68
CA TYR A 270 -4.14 17.06 -2.63
C TYR A 270 -4.29 16.08 -3.80
N GLU A 271 -5.53 15.81 -4.17
CA GLU A 271 -5.88 14.99 -5.32
C GLU A 271 -7.03 15.58 -6.13
N ARG A 272 -6.83 15.65 -7.45
CA ARG A 272 -7.88 16.01 -8.40
C ARG A 272 -7.81 15.09 -9.61
N ALA A 273 -8.83 14.28 -9.83
CA ALA A 273 -8.85 13.25 -10.88
C ALA A 273 -7.54 12.43 -10.93
N ALA A 274 -6.88 12.25 -9.76
CA ALA A 274 -5.54 11.73 -9.64
C ALA A 274 -5.40 10.27 -10.09
N SER A 275 -6.47 9.47 -9.95
CA SER A 275 -6.56 8.07 -10.40
C SER A 275 -7.02 7.92 -11.87
N SER A 276 -7.33 9.03 -12.58
CA SER A 276 -7.73 8.97 -13.99
C SER A 276 -6.55 8.63 -14.89
N PRO A 277 -6.65 7.61 -15.76
CA PRO A 277 -5.59 7.29 -16.72
C PRO A 277 -5.32 8.45 -17.68
N ARG A 278 -4.06 8.82 -17.83
CA ARG A 278 -3.57 9.91 -18.69
C ARG A 278 -2.38 9.45 -19.51
N ILE A 279 -2.12 10.15 -20.61
CA ILE A 279 -0.92 9.97 -21.42
C ILE A 279 0.23 10.69 -20.71
N PRO A 280 1.34 9.99 -20.39
CA PRO A 280 2.46 10.58 -19.63
C PRO A 280 3.33 11.51 -20.49
N ALA A 281 3.31 11.36 -21.80
CA ALA A 281 4.35 11.88 -22.67
C ALA A 281 5.74 11.56 -22.08
N SER A 282 6.71 12.46 -22.19
CA SER A 282 8.07 12.20 -21.68
C SER A 282 8.22 12.03 -20.18
N ASN A 283 7.15 12.11 -19.37
CA ASN A 283 7.21 11.70 -17.97
C ASN A 283 7.49 10.20 -17.82
N GLU A 284 7.27 9.41 -18.85
CA GLU A 284 7.67 8.00 -18.91
C GLU A 284 9.17 7.81 -18.68
N LYS A 285 10.01 8.75 -19.07
CA LYS A 285 11.45 8.71 -18.80
C LYS A 285 11.79 8.75 -17.31
N LEU A 286 10.90 9.29 -16.49
CA LEU A 286 11.01 9.23 -15.03
C LEU A 286 10.85 7.79 -14.54
N LEU A 287 9.81 7.09 -15.04
CA LEU A 287 9.54 5.68 -14.75
C LEU A 287 10.69 4.79 -15.20
N LEU A 288 11.13 4.95 -16.45
CA LEU A 288 12.29 4.26 -16.98
C LEU A 288 13.53 4.45 -16.10
N SER A 289 13.78 5.69 -15.61
CA SER A 289 14.95 5.98 -14.78
C SER A 289 14.89 5.27 -13.43
N MET A 290 13.72 5.24 -12.78
CA MET A 290 13.51 4.53 -11.52
C MET A 290 13.71 3.02 -11.71
N THR A 291 13.06 2.43 -12.72
CA THR A 291 13.21 1.01 -13.05
C THR A 291 14.67 0.63 -13.35
N LEU A 292 15.38 1.50 -14.07
CA LEU A 292 16.79 1.27 -14.39
C LEU A 292 17.70 1.32 -13.16
N TYR A 293 17.48 2.26 -12.24
CA TYR A 293 18.25 2.34 -11.00
C TYR A 293 18.01 1.11 -10.12
N ASP A 294 16.75 0.71 -10.00
CA ASP A 294 16.36 -0.42 -9.15
C ASP A 294 16.89 -1.75 -9.71
N ALA A 295 16.74 -1.96 -11.02
CA ALA A 295 17.15 -3.21 -11.67
C ALA A 295 18.66 -3.34 -11.88
N LEU A 296 19.39 -2.25 -12.12
CA LEU A 296 20.80 -2.30 -12.57
C LEU A 296 21.78 -1.67 -11.56
N GLY A 297 21.28 -0.84 -10.65
CA GLY A 297 22.11 -0.11 -9.67
C GLY A 297 22.85 1.10 -10.26
N SER A 298 23.32 1.97 -9.35
CA SER A 298 23.98 3.24 -9.71
C SER A 298 25.34 3.06 -10.41
N ASP A 299 26.02 1.95 -10.16
CA ASP A 299 27.36 1.68 -10.70
C ASP A 299 27.36 0.99 -12.06
N PHE A 300 26.19 0.72 -12.60
CA PHE A 300 26.04 0.08 -13.89
C PHE A 300 26.77 0.82 -15.02
N ARG A 301 27.44 0.06 -15.89
CA ARG A 301 28.14 0.58 -17.08
C ARG A 301 27.84 -0.32 -18.27
N ILE A 302 27.61 0.32 -19.41
CA ILE A 302 27.39 -0.39 -20.67
C ILE A 302 28.73 -0.59 -21.36
N GLN A 303 29.04 -1.83 -21.72
CA GLN A 303 30.29 -2.18 -22.39
C GLN A 303 30.17 -2.08 -23.91
N THR A 304 31.23 -1.57 -24.55
CA THR A 304 31.48 -1.72 -25.98
C THR A 304 32.84 -2.38 -26.14
N SER A 305 32.93 -3.48 -26.88
CA SER A 305 34.18 -4.24 -27.01
C SER A 305 34.56 -4.50 -28.45
N VAL A 306 35.84 -4.82 -28.67
CA VAL A 306 36.33 -5.40 -29.90
C VAL A 306 36.78 -6.82 -29.60
N ALA A 307 36.25 -7.76 -30.38
CA ALA A 307 36.57 -9.18 -30.27
C ALA A 307 37.04 -9.74 -31.60
N SER A 308 37.81 -10.80 -31.56
CA SER A 308 38.34 -11.46 -32.77
C SER A 308 37.80 -12.87 -32.96
N SER A 309 37.85 -13.31 -34.20
CA SER A 309 37.77 -14.70 -34.56
C SER A 309 39.17 -15.19 -35.01
N GLY A 310 39.69 -16.23 -34.37
CA GLY A 310 40.96 -16.86 -34.73
C GLY A 310 42.19 -16.21 -34.12
N GLY A 311 42.18 -15.98 -32.80
CA GLY A 311 43.30 -15.53 -31.98
C GLY A 311 43.11 -14.12 -31.37
N SER A 312 43.92 -13.81 -30.35
CA SER A 312 43.88 -12.57 -29.58
C SER A 312 45.13 -11.68 -29.75
N SER A 313 46.11 -12.11 -30.53
CA SER A 313 47.35 -11.37 -30.80
C SER A 313 47.90 -11.60 -32.18
N GLY A 314 48.82 -10.75 -32.64
CA GLY A 314 49.51 -10.86 -33.93
C GLY A 314 48.59 -10.67 -35.13
N ALA A 315 48.15 -11.78 -35.76
CA ALA A 315 47.32 -11.74 -36.96
C ALA A 315 46.00 -12.48 -36.76
N VAL A 316 44.93 -11.76 -36.68
CA VAL A 316 43.54 -12.26 -36.51
C VAL A 316 42.80 -12.39 -37.84
N ARG A 317 41.73 -13.21 -37.88
CA ARG A 317 40.91 -13.36 -39.09
C ARG A 317 40.02 -12.15 -39.28
N ASN A 318 39.09 -11.88 -38.36
CA ASN A 318 38.20 -10.72 -38.39
C ASN A 318 38.17 -10.05 -37.02
N LEU A 319 37.86 -8.79 -37.00
CA LEU A 319 37.51 -8.04 -35.80
C LEU A 319 36.03 -7.69 -35.79
N TRP A 320 35.41 -7.76 -34.62
CA TRP A 320 34.00 -7.43 -34.40
C TRP A 320 33.90 -6.38 -33.32
N ILE A 321 33.25 -5.25 -33.63
CA ILE A 321 32.82 -4.28 -32.61
C ILE A 321 31.50 -4.78 -32.03
N LEU A 322 31.51 -5.16 -30.76
CA LEU A 322 30.31 -5.65 -30.04
C LEU A 322 29.72 -4.52 -29.23
N GLY A 323 28.56 -4.04 -29.63
CA GLY A 323 27.81 -3.00 -28.92
C GLY A 323 26.70 -3.60 -28.06
N GLN A 324 26.57 -3.09 -26.83
CA GLN A 324 25.54 -3.50 -25.86
C GLN A 324 24.54 -2.39 -25.54
N GLY A 325 24.43 -1.41 -26.42
CA GLY A 325 23.43 -0.35 -26.28
C GLY A 325 23.94 0.93 -25.57
N ASP A 326 25.26 1.17 -25.53
CA ASP A 326 25.79 2.47 -25.06
C ASP A 326 25.40 3.58 -26.03
N PRO A 327 24.53 4.56 -25.63
CA PRO A 327 24.11 5.65 -26.52
C PRO A 327 25.22 6.67 -26.78
N GLY A 328 26.35 6.56 -26.06
CA GLY A 328 27.45 7.53 -26.08
C GLY A 328 28.61 7.15 -26.99
N VAL A 329 28.52 6.12 -27.82
CA VAL A 329 29.63 5.69 -28.70
C VAL A 329 29.84 6.68 -29.85
N THR A 330 31.04 7.21 -29.90
CA THR A 330 31.49 8.20 -30.90
C THR A 330 32.78 7.79 -31.57
N GLY A 331 33.26 8.56 -32.56
CA GLY A 331 34.58 8.38 -33.17
C GLY A 331 35.71 8.45 -32.16
N ALA A 332 35.58 9.17 -31.06
CA ALA A 332 36.58 9.14 -29.96
C ALA A 332 36.57 7.79 -29.23
N THR A 333 35.41 7.22 -28.95
CA THR A 333 35.24 5.90 -28.33
C THR A 333 35.88 4.83 -29.21
N ILE A 334 35.61 4.84 -30.51
CA ILE A 334 36.21 3.91 -31.49
C ILE A 334 37.73 4.11 -31.56
N GLY A 335 38.24 5.33 -31.40
CA GLY A 335 39.67 5.60 -31.32
C GLY A 335 40.35 5.02 -30.09
N MET A 336 39.69 5.03 -28.95
CA MET A 336 40.22 4.32 -27.76
C MET A 336 40.26 2.82 -27.97
N LEU A 337 39.22 2.25 -28.55
CA LEU A 337 39.22 0.82 -28.89
C LEU A 337 40.33 0.45 -29.89
N ALA A 338 40.56 1.29 -30.94
CA ALA A 338 41.63 1.07 -31.91
C ALA A 338 43.01 1.02 -31.24
N ARG A 339 43.31 1.97 -30.35
CA ARG A 339 44.57 1.97 -29.58
C ARG A 339 44.71 0.70 -28.75
N ARG A 340 43.70 0.33 -27.95
CA ARG A 340 43.74 -0.88 -27.13
C ARG A 340 43.92 -2.17 -27.95
N VAL A 341 43.36 -2.24 -29.16
CA VAL A 341 43.53 -3.36 -30.07
C VAL A 341 45.00 -3.40 -30.57
N ALA A 342 45.59 -2.27 -30.93
CA ALA A 342 47.00 -2.20 -31.33
C ALA A 342 47.93 -2.53 -30.16
N ASP A 343 47.67 -2.01 -28.96
CA ASP A 343 48.43 -2.27 -27.73
C ASP A 343 48.35 -3.74 -27.29
N ALA A 344 47.27 -4.45 -27.62
CA ALA A 344 47.15 -5.91 -27.44
C ALA A 344 48.00 -6.74 -28.46
N GLY A 345 48.77 -6.05 -29.30
CA GLY A 345 49.67 -6.68 -30.24
C GLY A 345 49.03 -7.17 -31.54
N ILE A 346 47.82 -6.70 -31.89
CA ILE A 346 47.22 -7.02 -33.19
C ILE A 346 47.90 -6.18 -34.26
N GLY A 347 48.74 -6.81 -35.11
CA GLY A 347 49.43 -6.17 -36.24
C GLY A 347 48.72 -6.37 -37.59
N ARG A 348 47.82 -7.36 -37.71
CA ARG A 348 47.15 -7.67 -38.97
C ARG A 348 45.75 -8.24 -38.78
N VAL A 349 44.78 -7.74 -39.54
CA VAL A 349 43.44 -8.31 -39.75
C VAL A 349 43.41 -8.92 -41.17
N ARG A 350 43.43 -10.26 -41.27
CA ARG A 350 43.47 -10.97 -42.55
C ARG A 350 42.16 -10.86 -43.34
N GLY A 351 41.04 -10.63 -42.64
CA GLY A 351 39.71 -10.43 -43.18
C GLY A 351 39.23 -8.99 -43.00
N ARG A 352 38.14 -8.81 -42.29
CA ARG A 352 37.38 -7.55 -42.19
C ARG A 352 37.16 -7.11 -40.73
N VAL A 353 36.85 -5.83 -40.58
CA VAL A 353 36.25 -5.29 -39.37
C VAL A 353 34.73 -5.26 -39.59
N PHE A 354 34.00 -5.75 -38.59
CA PHE A 354 32.53 -5.75 -38.61
C PHE A 354 31.98 -4.99 -37.42
N GLY A 355 30.90 -4.21 -37.64
CA GLY A 355 30.04 -3.75 -36.59
C GLY A 355 28.95 -4.79 -36.29
N SER A 356 28.76 -5.14 -35.03
CA SER A 356 27.78 -6.17 -34.64
C SER A 356 26.35 -5.71 -34.76
N THR A 357 25.50 -6.59 -35.29
CA THR A 357 24.05 -6.46 -35.25
C THR A 357 23.44 -7.55 -34.37
N GLY A 358 22.17 -7.44 -33.99
CA GLY A 358 21.41 -8.50 -33.34
C GLY A 358 21.41 -8.47 -31.81
N TYR A 359 22.19 -7.61 -31.15
CA TYR A 359 22.07 -7.39 -29.73
C TYR A 359 20.74 -6.69 -29.40
N PHE A 360 20.36 -5.67 -30.21
CA PHE A 360 19.01 -5.15 -30.26
C PHE A 360 18.36 -5.54 -31.60
N ARG A 361 17.05 -5.81 -31.56
CA ARG A 361 16.25 -5.88 -32.78
C ARG A 361 16.21 -4.49 -33.44
N ARG A 362 16.08 -4.43 -34.74
CA ARG A 362 16.00 -3.17 -35.50
C ARG A 362 14.56 -2.61 -35.56
N ASP A 363 13.73 -2.91 -34.54
CA ASP A 363 12.42 -2.28 -34.37
C ASP A 363 12.58 -0.78 -34.11
N TRP A 364 11.75 -0.02 -34.78
CA TRP A 364 11.73 1.43 -34.75
C TRP A 364 10.29 1.93 -34.89
N ASP A 365 9.44 1.34 -34.06
CA ASP A 365 8.01 1.59 -34.01
C ASP A 365 7.44 0.99 -32.71
N ALA A 366 6.34 1.58 -32.19
CA ALA A 366 5.60 1.09 -31.06
C ALA A 366 4.10 1.39 -31.23
N PRO A 367 3.21 0.58 -30.63
CA PRO A 367 1.79 0.89 -30.60
C PRO A 367 1.55 2.32 -30.09
N GLY A 368 0.74 3.08 -30.81
CA GLY A 368 0.43 4.47 -30.45
C GLY A 368 1.47 5.52 -30.90
N TRP A 369 2.55 5.14 -31.57
CA TRP A 369 3.38 6.11 -32.27
C TRP A 369 2.63 6.64 -33.50
N ASN A 370 2.63 7.95 -33.67
CA ASN A 370 2.15 8.58 -34.90
C ASN A 370 3.23 8.55 -36.01
N ALA A 371 2.89 9.02 -37.21
CA ALA A 371 3.80 9.00 -38.35
C ALA A 371 5.09 9.81 -38.12
N GLU A 372 5.01 10.84 -37.29
CA GLU A 372 6.11 11.78 -37.00
C GLU A 372 7.03 11.31 -35.85
N ALA A 373 6.65 10.27 -35.11
CA ALA A 373 7.42 9.80 -33.95
C ALA A 373 8.88 9.48 -34.31
N ARG A 374 9.12 8.98 -35.53
CA ARG A 374 10.47 8.66 -36.03
C ARG A 374 11.35 9.88 -36.29
N ASP A 375 10.79 11.06 -36.42
CA ASP A 375 11.54 12.32 -36.54
C ASP A 375 12.14 12.76 -35.18
N TYR A 376 11.58 12.26 -34.09
CA TYR A 376 11.99 12.57 -32.73
C TYR A 376 12.94 11.52 -32.12
N VAL A 377 13.22 10.41 -32.82
CA VAL A 377 14.10 9.34 -32.30
C VAL A 377 14.82 8.62 -33.43
N ASN A 378 16.14 8.66 -33.44
CA ASN A 378 16.95 7.84 -34.34
C ASN A 378 16.78 6.34 -34.03
N ARG A 379 16.95 5.48 -35.06
CA ARG A 379 16.77 4.04 -34.87
C ARG A 379 17.69 3.48 -33.79
N PRO A 380 17.16 2.89 -32.69
CA PRO A 380 17.97 2.37 -31.60
C PRO A 380 18.55 1.00 -31.96
N THR A 381 19.88 0.89 -32.13
CA THR A 381 20.60 -0.34 -32.45
C THR A 381 21.59 -0.71 -31.34
N GLY A 382 21.99 -2.01 -31.24
CA GLY A 382 22.86 -2.47 -30.18
C GLY A 382 24.26 -1.86 -30.22
N LEU A 383 24.84 -1.70 -31.41
CA LEU A 383 26.05 -0.91 -31.62
C LEU A 383 25.66 0.46 -32.14
N VAL A 384 25.82 1.46 -31.29
CA VAL A 384 25.60 2.87 -31.63
C VAL A 384 26.85 3.46 -32.26
N PHE A 385 26.68 4.39 -33.19
CA PHE A 385 27.74 5.27 -33.65
C PHE A 385 27.19 6.64 -34.01
N GLU A 386 27.76 7.72 -33.40
CA GLU A 386 27.34 9.12 -33.61
C GLU A 386 25.80 9.30 -33.54
N ARG A 387 25.20 8.73 -32.48
CA ARG A 387 23.74 8.73 -32.24
C ARG A 387 22.90 8.10 -33.37
N ASN A 388 23.48 7.24 -34.17
CA ASN A 388 22.80 6.56 -35.31
C ASN A 388 22.17 7.56 -36.30
N ALA A 389 22.86 8.67 -36.56
CA ALA A 389 22.40 9.68 -37.50
C ALA A 389 22.30 9.18 -38.95
N ARG A 390 22.90 8.04 -39.25
CA ARG A 390 22.90 7.41 -40.59
C ARG A 390 22.24 6.01 -40.56
N ALA A 391 21.97 5.49 -41.75
CA ALA A 391 21.18 4.25 -41.92
C ALA A 391 21.87 2.97 -41.42
N ASP A 392 23.23 2.90 -41.48
CA ASP A 392 24.03 1.72 -41.04
C ASP A 392 25.15 2.16 -40.07
N PRO A 393 24.80 2.50 -38.83
CA PRO A 393 25.75 2.98 -37.82
C PRO A 393 26.79 1.92 -37.47
N GLU A 394 26.42 0.63 -37.52
CA GLU A 394 27.32 -0.47 -37.22
C GLU A 394 28.46 -0.56 -38.28
N ARG A 395 28.12 -0.38 -39.54
CA ARG A 395 29.11 -0.32 -40.63
C ARG A 395 30.00 0.92 -40.52
N GLU A 396 29.46 2.09 -40.21
CA GLU A 396 30.23 3.30 -40.00
C GLU A 396 31.23 3.21 -38.83
N ALA A 397 30.82 2.56 -37.72
CA ALA A 397 31.72 2.25 -36.62
C ALA A 397 32.86 1.37 -37.09
N ALA A 398 32.57 0.32 -37.90
CA ALA A 398 33.56 -0.56 -38.46
C ALA A 398 34.53 0.15 -39.44
N GLU A 399 34.02 1.04 -40.28
CA GLU A 399 34.83 1.87 -41.18
C GLU A 399 35.74 2.81 -40.37
N THR A 400 35.24 3.38 -39.30
CA THR A 400 36.00 4.28 -38.42
C THR A 400 37.07 3.50 -37.66
N LEU A 401 36.76 2.29 -37.14
CA LEU A 401 37.74 1.45 -36.48
C LEU A 401 38.83 1.04 -37.47
N THR A 402 38.49 0.63 -38.70
CA THR A 402 39.44 0.28 -39.74
C THR A 402 40.42 1.40 -40.01
N ARG A 403 39.96 2.61 -40.30
CA ARG A 403 40.82 3.79 -40.57
C ARG A 403 41.76 4.09 -39.39
N LYS A 404 41.24 3.99 -38.15
CA LYS A 404 42.04 4.26 -36.96
C LYS A 404 43.07 3.19 -36.68
N LEU A 405 42.79 1.92 -36.97
CA LEU A 405 43.75 0.81 -36.87
C LEU A 405 44.85 0.97 -37.91
N GLU A 406 44.54 1.30 -39.16
CA GLU A 406 45.49 1.55 -40.24
C GLU A 406 46.43 2.72 -39.90
N ALA A 407 45.89 3.80 -39.31
CA ALA A 407 46.67 4.93 -38.81
C ALA A 407 47.64 4.54 -37.65
N LEU A 408 47.36 3.43 -36.95
CA LEU A 408 48.23 2.86 -35.91
C LEU A 408 49.15 1.76 -36.43
N GLY A 409 49.22 1.54 -37.75
CA GLY A 409 50.11 0.53 -38.38
C GLY A 409 49.52 -0.87 -38.46
N VAL A 410 48.29 -1.09 -38.05
CA VAL A 410 47.60 -2.38 -38.17
C VAL A 410 47.07 -2.55 -39.59
N ARG A 411 47.50 -3.57 -40.29
CA ARG A 411 47.05 -3.82 -41.68
C ARG A 411 45.69 -4.53 -41.71
N VAL A 412 44.68 -3.90 -42.31
CA VAL A 412 43.35 -4.48 -42.53
C VAL A 412 43.15 -4.79 -44.00
N ARG A 413 42.86 -6.06 -44.36
CA ARG A 413 42.81 -6.46 -45.76
C ARG A 413 41.45 -6.22 -46.42
N GLY A 414 40.36 -6.52 -45.71
CA GLY A 414 39.02 -6.54 -46.30
C GLY A 414 38.24 -5.29 -46.00
N LYS A 415 37.27 -4.95 -46.87
CA LYS A 415 36.35 -3.80 -46.65
C LYS A 415 35.51 -4.01 -45.42
N PRO A 416 35.33 -2.98 -44.55
CA PRO A 416 34.51 -3.06 -43.37
C PRO A 416 33.03 -3.33 -43.69
N GLY A 417 32.28 -3.89 -42.72
CA GLY A 417 30.88 -4.23 -42.90
C GLY A 417 30.11 -4.27 -41.56
N SER A 418 28.86 -4.63 -41.64
CA SER A 418 28.01 -4.91 -40.50
C SER A 418 27.42 -6.32 -40.58
N GLY A 419 27.11 -6.95 -39.46
CA GLY A 419 26.53 -8.29 -39.46
C GLY A 419 26.35 -8.87 -38.07
N ARG A 420 25.73 -10.06 -38.01
CA ARG A 420 25.56 -10.80 -36.76
C ARG A 420 26.90 -11.48 -36.40
N PRO A 421 27.46 -11.24 -35.19
CA PRO A 421 28.69 -11.85 -34.78
C PRO A 421 28.52 -13.37 -34.62
N PRO A 422 29.54 -14.18 -35.01
CA PRO A 422 29.53 -15.60 -34.73
C PRO A 422 29.75 -15.85 -33.23
N GLY A 423 29.51 -17.10 -32.78
CA GLY A 423 29.88 -17.53 -31.44
C GLY A 423 31.41 -17.73 -31.31
N GLY A 424 31.88 -17.81 -30.06
CA GLY A 424 33.29 -18.13 -29.77
C GLY A 424 34.29 -17.01 -30.10
N LEU A 425 33.85 -15.75 -30.10
CA LEU A 425 34.73 -14.60 -30.23
C LEU A 425 35.52 -14.35 -28.95
N GLU A 426 36.80 -14.03 -29.08
CA GLU A 426 37.68 -13.66 -27.99
C GLU A 426 37.79 -12.13 -27.90
N THR A 427 37.46 -11.58 -26.72
CA THR A 427 37.51 -10.13 -26.47
C THR A 427 38.96 -9.68 -26.38
N ILE A 428 39.34 -8.69 -27.18
CA ILE A 428 40.68 -8.10 -27.23
C ILE A 428 40.72 -6.77 -26.46
N ALA A 429 39.70 -5.95 -26.63
CA ALA A 429 39.65 -4.62 -26.05
C ALA A 429 38.20 -4.27 -25.67
N SER A 430 38.04 -3.47 -24.64
CA SER A 430 36.73 -2.98 -24.25
C SER A 430 36.81 -1.56 -23.69
N VAL A 431 35.74 -0.81 -23.79
CA VAL A 431 35.50 0.47 -23.12
C VAL A 431 34.14 0.42 -22.47
N THR A 432 33.93 1.22 -21.45
CA THR A 432 32.62 1.36 -20.76
C THR A 432 32.04 2.72 -21.01
N SER A 433 30.71 2.80 -20.92
CA SER A 433 29.96 4.05 -21.00
C SER A 433 30.36 5.04 -19.91
N GLN A 434 29.88 6.26 -20.04
CA GLN A 434 29.89 7.23 -18.94
C GLN A 434 29.16 6.67 -17.71
N PRO A 435 29.42 7.21 -16.49
CA PRO A 435 28.65 6.88 -15.30
C PRO A 435 27.14 6.92 -15.55
N PHE A 436 26.42 5.98 -14.95
CA PHE A 436 25.00 5.79 -15.22
C PHE A 436 24.20 7.06 -14.94
N GLN A 437 24.47 7.74 -13.82
CA GLN A 437 23.85 9.03 -13.51
C GLN A 437 24.07 10.08 -14.61
N ARG A 438 25.23 10.10 -15.30
CA ARG A 438 25.45 11.03 -16.41
C ARG A 438 24.62 10.67 -17.65
N LEU A 439 24.40 9.39 -17.90
CA LEU A 439 23.53 8.94 -19.00
C LEU A 439 22.08 9.38 -18.71
N LEU A 440 21.58 9.15 -17.49
CA LEU A 440 20.25 9.60 -17.09
C LEU A 440 20.10 11.11 -17.11
N THR A 441 21.08 11.86 -16.64
CA THR A 441 21.07 13.34 -16.73
C THR A 441 20.96 13.80 -18.18
N LYS A 442 21.71 13.18 -19.10
CA LYS A 442 21.66 13.49 -20.55
C LYS A 442 20.33 13.11 -21.18
N MET A 443 19.63 12.13 -20.66
CA MET A 443 18.28 11.74 -21.06
C MET A 443 17.22 12.69 -20.51
N LEU A 444 17.25 12.96 -19.20
CA LEU A 444 16.17 13.63 -18.48
C LEU A 444 16.13 15.13 -18.73
N ARG A 445 17.28 15.82 -18.67
CA ARG A 445 17.32 17.29 -18.78
C ARG A 445 16.87 17.82 -20.13
N PRO A 446 17.36 17.32 -21.28
CA PRO A 446 16.85 17.72 -22.61
C PRO A 446 15.65 16.90 -23.07
N SER A 447 15.23 15.89 -22.28
CA SER A 447 14.17 14.94 -22.66
C SER A 447 14.49 14.09 -23.91
N ASP A 448 15.70 13.51 -23.94
CA ASP A 448 16.23 12.81 -25.12
C ASP A 448 15.55 11.46 -25.36
N ASN A 449 14.79 11.33 -26.46
CA ASN A 449 14.05 10.12 -26.81
C ASN A 449 14.98 8.99 -27.25
N PHE A 450 16.08 9.31 -27.98
CA PHE A 450 17.02 8.29 -28.43
C PHE A 450 17.69 7.58 -27.26
N ILE A 451 18.17 8.34 -26.28
CA ILE A 451 18.79 7.74 -25.07
C ILE A 451 17.73 6.92 -24.32
N ALA A 452 16.49 7.38 -24.23
CA ALA A 452 15.42 6.64 -23.56
C ALA A 452 15.15 5.29 -24.22
N GLU A 453 14.96 5.27 -25.53
CA GLU A 453 14.73 4.00 -26.26
C GLU A 453 15.95 3.06 -26.20
N MET A 454 17.16 3.60 -26.21
CA MET A 454 18.38 2.81 -26.05
C MET A 454 18.47 2.14 -24.66
N LEU A 455 18.22 2.92 -23.61
CA LEU A 455 18.27 2.42 -22.22
C LEU A 455 17.09 1.48 -21.93
N GLY A 456 15.90 1.76 -22.48
CA GLY A 456 14.75 0.84 -22.37
C GLY A 456 15.01 -0.50 -23.06
N LYS A 457 15.57 -0.51 -24.27
CA LYS A 457 15.97 -1.77 -24.93
C LYS A 457 17.07 -2.50 -24.14
N ARG A 458 17.98 -1.77 -23.50
CA ARG A 458 18.99 -2.36 -22.63
C ARG A 458 18.35 -3.00 -21.39
N LEU A 459 17.41 -2.32 -20.73
CA LEU A 459 16.60 -2.86 -19.64
C LEU A 459 15.88 -4.15 -20.09
N GLY A 460 15.28 -4.12 -21.27
CA GLY A 460 14.61 -5.28 -21.87
C GLY A 460 15.55 -6.47 -22.12
N VAL A 461 16.85 -6.24 -22.38
CA VAL A 461 17.85 -7.32 -22.45
C VAL A 461 18.12 -7.90 -21.07
N GLU A 462 18.33 -7.06 -20.07
CA GLU A 462 18.66 -7.52 -18.70
C GLU A 462 17.50 -8.32 -18.08
N THR A 463 16.28 -7.92 -18.33
CA THR A 463 15.11 -8.57 -17.73
C THR A 463 14.54 -9.72 -18.55
N ARG A 464 14.70 -9.72 -19.90
CA ARG A 464 14.02 -10.64 -20.83
C ARG A 464 14.93 -11.22 -21.90
N GLY A 465 16.24 -10.97 -21.83
CA GLY A 465 17.26 -11.52 -22.72
C GLY A 465 17.32 -10.91 -24.13
N VAL A 466 18.41 -11.23 -24.83
CA VAL A 466 18.70 -10.80 -26.21
C VAL A 466 17.70 -11.45 -27.19
N PRO A 467 17.24 -10.73 -28.24
CA PRO A 467 17.51 -9.34 -28.56
C PRO A 467 16.65 -8.38 -27.74
N GLY A 468 17.21 -7.22 -27.40
CA GLY A 468 16.45 -6.10 -26.81
C GLY A 468 15.49 -5.51 -27.83
N THR A 469 14.26 -5.21 -27.40
CA THR A 469 13.21 -4.56 -28.21
C THR A 469 12.58 -3.41 -27.45
N ILE A 470 11.92 -2.48 -28.15
CA ILE A 470 11.14 -1.40 -27.51
C ILE A 470 10.10 -2.02 -26.57
N ALA A 471 9.35 -3.00 -27.07
CA ALA A 471 8.31 -3.68 -26.28
C ALA A 471 8.83 -4.42 -25.04
N LYS A 472 10.04 -5.01 -25.09
CA LYS A 472 10.64 -5.64 -23.89
C LYS A 472 10.99 -4.62 -22.82
N GLY A 473 11.48 -3.44 -23.23
CA GLY A 473 11.78 -2.34 -22.33
C GLY A 473 10.50 -1.82 -21.68
N ALA A 474 9.49 -1.49 -22.46
CA ALA A 474 8.18 -1.05 -21.98
C ALA A 474 7.56 -2.07 -21.00
N ALA A 475 7.56 -3.35 -21.36
CA ALA A 475 7.04 -4.41 -20.49
C ALA A 475 7.86 -4.65 -19.21
N ALA A 476 9.13 -4.24 -19.18
CA ALA A 476 9.93 -4.27 -17.95
C ALA A 476 9.58 -3.11 -17.02
N ILE A 477 9.33 -1.91 -17.59
CA ILE A 477 8.86 -0.75 -16.81
C ILE A 477 7.45 -1.01 -16.27
N GLU A 478 6.55 -1.53 -17.11
CA GLU A 478 5.17 -1.88 -16.73
C GLU A 478 5.15 -2.85 -15.55
N ALA A 479 5.87 -3.98 -15.65
CA ALA A 479 5.99 -4.95 -14.56
C ALA A 479 6.53 -4.33 -13.27
N TRP A 480 7.56 -3.47 -13.38
CA TRP A 480 8.10 -2.77 -12.23
C TRP A 480 7.07 -1.83 -11.59
N THR A 481 6.27 -1.10 -12.39
CA THR A 481 5.20 -0.23 -11.85
C THR A 481 4.07 -1.02 -11.20
N ASP A 482 3.77 -2.23 -11.70
CA ASP A 482 2.80 -3.15 -11.09
C ASP A 482 3.28 -3.65 -9.73
N ASP A 483 4.54 -4.08 -9.64
CA ASP A 483 5.18 -4.55 -8.40
C ASP A 483 5.21 -3.46 -7.32
N HIS A 484 5.20 -2.17 -7.72
CA HIS A 484 5.16 -1.00 -6.82
C HIS A 484 3.76 -0.36 -6.72
N GLY A 485 2.71 -1.07 -7.12
CA GLY A 485 1.30 -0.69 -6.91
C GLY A 485 0.79 0.50 -7.74
N ALA A 486 1.48 0.84 -8.83
CA ALA A 486 1.05 1.93 -9.72
C ALA A 486 0.19 1.45 -10.90
N GLY A 487 0.46 0.26 -11.47
CA GLY A 487 -0.38 -0.40 -12.47
C GLY A 487 -0.54 0.39 -13.77
N PHE A 488 0.55 0.68 -14.47
CA PHE A 488 0.54 1.46 -15.71
C PHE A 488 0.48 0.57 -16.96
N THR A 489 0.09 1.15 -18.09
CA THR A 489 0.14 0.49 -19.40
C THR A 489 1.08 1.26 -20.31
N LEU A 490 2.16 0.62 -20.78
CA LEU A 490 3.25 1.25 -21.50
C LEU A 490 3.61 0.48 -22.77
N TYR A 491 3.94 1.19 -23.84
CA TYR A 491 4.25 0.61 -25.14
C TYR A 491 5.61 1.01 -25.72
N ASP A 492 6.21 2.07 -25.20
CA ASP A 492 7.55 2.52 -25.55
C ASP A 492 8.37 2.86 -24.29
N ASN A 493 9.51 3.51 -24.43
CA ASN A 493 10.37 3.85 -23.29
C ASN A 493 10.63 5.37 -23.21
N SER A 494 10.15 6.09 -24.17
CA SER A 494 10.39 7.54 -24.32
C SER A 494 9.16 8.40 -24.05
N GLY A 495 7.96 7.80 -24.11
CA GLY A 495 6.69 8.48 -23.97
C GLY A 495 6.19 9.15 -25.24
N LEU A 496 6.65 8.71 -26.41
CA LEU A 496 6.09 9.12 -27.70
C LEU A 496 4.74 8.48 -28.00
N SER A 497 4.43 7.35 -27.33
CA SER A 497 3.20 6.60 -27.55
C SER A 497 1.98 7.30 -26.96
N TYR A 498 0.99 7.58 -27.81
CA TYR A 498 -0.35 8.03 -27.39
C TYR A 498 -1.18 6.92 -26.74
N ALA A 499 -0.73 5.67 -26.79
CA ALA A 499 -1.38 4.53 -26.14
C ALA A 499 -0.99 4.36 -24.66
N ASN A 500 0.12 4.95 -24.22
CA ASN A 500 0.57 4.89 -22.83
C ASN A 500 -0.47 5.46 -21.87
N ARG A 501 -0.64 4.80 -20.72
CA ARG A 501 -1.56 5.24 -19.65
C ARG A 501 -0.89 5.15 -18.29
N VAL A 502 -0.90 6.28 -17.59
CA VAL A 502 -0.41 6.43 -16.21
C VAL A 502 -1.44 7.22 -15.41
N THR A 503 -1.30 7.26 -14.09
CA THR A 503 -2.10 8.10 -13.20
C THR A 503 -1.19 9.06 -12.42
N ALA A 504 -1.69 10.26 -12.12
CA ALA A 504 -0.94 11.22 -11.31
C ALA A 504 -0.66 10.64 -9.91
N GLN A 505 -1.63 9.96 -9.32
CA GLN A 505 -1.51 9.26 -8.04
C GLN A 505 -0.41 8.19 -8.07
N GLY A 506 -0.39 7.36 -9.11
CA GLY A 506 0.63 6.32 -9.24
C GLY A 506 2.04 6.89 -9.40
N ILE A 507 2.20 8.00 -10.15
CA ILE A 507 3.51 8.66 -10.28
C ILE A 507 4.01 9.17 -8.92
N VAL A 508 3.14 9.83 -8.12
CA VAL A 508 3.53 10.34 -6.79
C VAL A 508 3.95 9.17 -5.87
N ARG A 509 3.23 8.06 -5.86
CA ARG A 509 3.63 6.85 -5.09
C ARG A 509 5.02 6.34 -5.48
N LEU A 510 5.32 6.33 -6.78
CA LEU A 510 6.63 5.90 -7.26
C LEU A 510 7.73 6.92 -6.91
N LEU A 511 7.40 8.22 -6.78
CA LEU A 511 8.33 9.24 -6.29
C LEU A 511 8.62 9.06 -4.79
N TRP A 512 7.65 8.71 -3.96
CA TRP A 512 7.86 8.32 -2.55
C TRP A 512 8.81 7.12 -2.46
N PHE A 513 8.48 6.04 -3.18
CA PHE A 513 9.39 4.89 -3.24
C PHE A 513 10.82 5.29 -3.61
N ALA A 514 10.96 6.18 -4.61
CA ALA A 514 12.28 6.64 -5.06
C ALA A 514 13.02 7.47 -4.00
N GLU A 515 12.33 8.27 -3.18
CA GLU A 515 12.94 9.07 -2.13
C GLU A 515 13.62 8.19 -1.07
N ASP A 516 13.02 7.07 -0.73
CA ASP A 516 13.53 6.08 0.24
C ASP A 516 14.73 5.26 -0.30
N GLN A 517 14.99 5.30 -1.61
CA GLN A 517 16.06 4.51 -2.20
C GLN A 517 17.42 5.21 -2.10
N PRO A 518 18.53 4.46 -1.99
CA PRO A 518 19.88 5.02 -1.99
C PRO A 518 20.18 5.89 -3.22
N TRP A 519 19.52 5.63 -4.34
CA TRP A 519 19.67 6.34 -5.61
C TRP A 519 18.68 7.52 -5.79
N GLY A 520 17.70 7.70 -4.90
CA GLY A 520 16.62 8.69 -5.06
C GLY A 520 17.15 10.11 -5.18
N ARG A 521 18.13 10.47 -4.35
CA ARG A 521 18.82 11.78 -4.44
C ARG A 521 19.52 11.97 -5.79
N ASP A 522 20.09 10.93 -6.36
CA ASP A 522 20.77 11.01 -7.66
C ASP A 522 19.76 11.14 -8.81
N LEU A 523 18.63 10.46 -8.73
CA LEU A 523 17.51 10.65 -9.66
C LEU A 523 17.01 12.11 -9.61
N ARG A 524 16.72 12.64 -8.44
CA ARG A 524 16.26 14.03 -8.26
C ARG A 524 17.27 15.02 -8.84
N ARG A 525 18.57 14.83 -8.64
CA ARG A 525 19.64 15.66 -9.22
C ARG A 525 19.75 15.56 -10.74
N ALA A 526 19.35 14.45 -11.34
CA ALA A 526 19.40 14.25 -12.78
C ALA A 526 18.30 15.02 -13.53
N LEU A 527 17.24 15.42 -12.84
CA LEU A 527 16.10 16.13 -13.42
C LEU A 527 16.44 17.62 -13.75
N PRO A 528 15.67 18.24 -14.66
CA PRO A 528 15.69 19.69 -14.84
C PRO A 528 15.28 20.42 -13.55
N THR A 529 15.85 21.59 -13.35
CA THR A 529 15.38 22.57 -12.35
C THR A 529 14.85 23.81 -13.03
N GLY A 530 14.16 24.67 -12.30
CA GLY A 530 13.68 25.95 -12.80
C GLY A 530 14.81 26.75 -13.50
N GLY A 531 14.53 27.26 -14.68
CA GLY A 531 15.53 27.98 -15.51
C GLY A 531 16.53 27.10 -16.26
N GLN A 532 16.42 25.75 -16.23
CA GLN A 532 17.38 24.84 -16.89
C GLN A 532 16.68 23.74 -17.71
N GLY A 533 17.41 23.16 -18.68
CA GLY A 533 16.92 22.05 -19.51
C GLY A 533 15.60 22.38 -20.18
N THR A 534 14.61 21.51 -20.04
CA THR A 534 13.26 21.74 -20.57
C THR A 534 12.47 22.80 -19.80
N LEU A 535 12.93 23.19 -18.60
CA LEU A 535 12.38 24.29 -17.78
C LEU A 535 13.13 25.62 -17.96
N ARG A 536 13.99 25.77 -18.97
CA ARG A 536 14.87 26.95 -19.13
C ARG A 536 14.14 28.31 -19.14
N HIS A 537 12.87 28.31 -19.53
CA HIS A 537 12.01 29.51 -19.58
C HIS A 537 10.87 29.50 -18.57
N ARG A 538 10.83 28.48 -17.71
CA ARG A 538 9.75 28.22 -16.75
C ARG A 538 10.32 28.13 -15.34
N LEU A 539 9.50 28.39 -14.31
CA LEU A 539 9.76 28.17 -12.88
C LEU A 539 11.12 28.75 -12.42
N ARG A 540 11.52 29.93 -12.94
CA ARG A 540 12.76 30.60 -12.54
C ARG A 540 12.64 31.08 -11.11
N GLY A 541 13.60 30.72 -10.26
CA GLY A 541 13.57 31.03 -8.83
C GLY A 541 12.75 30.06 -7.97
N VAL A 542 12.16 29.03 -8.60
CA VAL A 542 11.45 27.96 -7.90
C VAL A 542 12.40 26.77 -7.68
N ASP A 543 12.49 26.31 -6.45
CA ASP A 543 13.26 25.11 -6.09
C ASP A 543 12.50 23.84 -6.49
N VAL A 544 12.56 23.50 -7.77
CA VAL A 544 11.86 22.35 -8.37
C VAL A 544 12.85 21.41 -9.05
N ARG A 545 12.55 20.12 -9.02
CA ARG A 545 13.23 19.06 -9.76
C ARG A 545 12.17 18.21 -10.45
N ALA A 546 11.90 18.48 -11.73
CA ALA A 546 10.77 17.86 -12.38
C ALA A 546 11.03 17.48 -13.83
N LYS A 547 10.38 16.40 -14.26
CA LYS A 547 10.34 15.96 -15.65
C LYS A 547 9.14 16.55 -16.35
N THR A 548 9.38 17.22 -17.48
CA THR A 548 8.34 17.69 -18.39
C THR A 548 7.93 16.60 -19.37
N GLY A 549 6.69 16.59 -19.78
CA GLY A 549 6.16 15.81 -20.92
C GLY A 549 5.40 16.70 -21.90
N THR A 550 5.52 16.44 -23.19
CA THR A 550 4.76 17.17 -24.23
C THR A 550 4.53 16.29 -25.45
N LEU A 551 3.29 16.18 -25.88
CA LEU A 551 2.84 15.79 -27.21
C LEU A 551 1.86 16.88 -27.69
N ASP A 552 1.17 16.70 -28.84
CA ASP A 552 0.40 17.78 -29.44
C ASP A 552 -0.61 18.45 -28.49
N ASP A 553 -1.46 17.66 -27.84
CA ASP A 553 -2.49 18.12 -26.90
C ASP A 553 -2.29 17.56 -25.48
N VAL A 554 -1.10 17.04 -25.19
CA VAL A 554 -0.71 16.45 -23.90
C VAL A 554 0.42 17.24 -23.29
N SER A 555 0.29 17.58 -22.01
CA SER A 555 1.36 18.16 -21.22
C SER A 555 1.44 17.48 -19.86
N ALA A 556 2.65 17.35 -19.32
CA ALA A 556 2.91 16.73 -18.06
C ALA A 556 4.08 17.37 -17.34
N LEU A 557 3.99 17.46 -16.01
CA LEU A 557 5.07 17.89 -15.14
C LEU A 557 4.99 17.09 -13.84
N SER A 558 6.05 16.31 -13.52
CA SER A 558 6.09 15.50 -12.30
C SER A 558 7.48 15.48 -11.69
N GLY A 559 7.56 15.44 -10.37
CA GLY A 559 8.80 15.46 -9.63
C GLY A 559 8.62 16.01 -8.21
N TRP A 560 9.57 16.80 -7.77
CA TRP A 560 9.68 17.36 -6.42
C TRP A 560 9.73 18.88 -6.46
N VAL A 561 9.07 19.53 -5.53
CA VAL A 561 9.19 20.97 -5.24
C VAL A 561 9.58 21.16 -3.78
N LYS A 562 10.48 22.10 -3.52
CA LYS A 562 10.87 22.43 -2.17
C LYS A 562 9.91 23.47 -1.61
N VAL A 563 9.27 23.16 -0.48
CA VAL A 563 8.26 24.01 0.15
C VAL A 563 8.87 24.93 1.22
N GLN A 564 8.07 25.80 1.85
CA GLN A 564 8.57 26.79 2.81
C GLN A 564 9.18 26.18 4.07
N SER A 565 8.69 25.02 4.53
CA SER A 565 9.31 24.28 5.63
C SER A 565 10.74 23.83 5.35
N GLY A 566 11.12 23.76 4.07
CA GLY A 566 12.42 23.28 3.61
C GLY A 566 12.38 21.83 3.12
N ASP A 567 11.23 21.17 3.20
CA ASP A 567 11.02 19.80 2.77
C ASP A 567 10.76 19.70 1.27
N TRP A 568 10.86 18.46 0.73
CA TRP A 568 10.56 18.18 -0.66
C TRP A 568 9.23 17.45 -0.74
N VAL A 569 8.30 18.01 -1.51
CA VAL A 569 6.97 17.50 -1.74
C VAL A 569 6.87 16.95 -3.16
N GLU A 570 6.32 15.76 -3.31
CA GLU A 570 6.11 15.10 -4.58
C GLU A 570 4.85 15.60 -5.26
N PHE A 571 4.94 15.80 -6.57
CA PHE A 571 3.79 16.20 -7.35
C PHE A 571 3.77 15.57 -8.74
N SER A 572 2.57 15.42 -9.28
CA SER A 572 2.33 15.04 -10.67
C SER A 572 1.13 15.81 -11.22
N VAL A 573 1.34 16.49 -12.34
CA VAL A 573 0.32 17.21 -13.10
C VAL A 573 0.28 16.65 -14.52
N LEU A 574 -0.87 16.12 -14.92
CA LEU A 574 -1.08 15.49 -16.23
C LEU A 574 -2.26 16.16 -16.94
N SER A 575 -2.02 16.81 -18.07
CA SER A 575 -3.00 17.61 -18.82
C SER A 575 -3.31 17.00 -20.18
N PHE A 576 -4.54 17.18 -20.64
CA PHE A 576 -4.98 16.72 -21.96
C PHE A 576 -6.01 17.67 -22.58
N GLY A 577 -5.95 17.82 -23.93
CA GLY A 577 -6.96 18.53 -24.71
C GLY A 577 -6.89 20.06 -24.57
N MET A 578 -5.70 20.62 -24.43
CA MET A 578 -5.46 22.07 -24.37
C MET A 578 -4.13 22.44 -25.01
N SER A 579 -3.94 23.72 -25.32
CA SER A 579 -2.66 24.21 -25.85
C SER A 579 -1.52 24.01 -24.85
N LYS A 580 -0.32 23.79 -25.35
CA LYS A 580 0.89 23.67 -24.53
C LYS A 580 1.10 24.88 -23.62
N SER A 581 0.86 26.10 -24.10
CA SER A 581 1.01 27.31 -23.30
C SER A 581 0.04 27.33 -22.12
N THR A 582 -1.23 27.01 -22.34
CA THR A 582 -2.24 26.92 -21.28
C THR A 582 -1.86 25.86 -20.26
N ALA A 583 -1.50 24.65 -20.71
CA ALA A 583 -1.11 23.55 -19.83
C ALA A 583 0.13 23.92 -19.00
N SER A 584 1.17 24.48 -19.64
CA SER A 584 2.39 24.91 -18.93
C SER A 584 2.14 26.01 -17.90
N SER A 585 1.23 26.97 -18.20
CA SER A 585 0.86 28.01 -17.22
C SER A 585 0.15 27.42 -15.98
N ILE A 586 -0.69 26.39 -16.18
CA ILE A 586 -1.34 25.68 -15.06
C ILE A 586 -0.32 24.89 -14.23
N GLU A 587 0.57 24.16 -14.90
CA GLU A 587 1.64 23.40 -14.26
C GLU A 587 2.54 24.31 -13.42
N ASP A 588 2.97 25.44 -13.97
CA ASP A 588 3.83 26.42 -13.29
C ASP A 588 3.10 27.02 -12.09
N ARG A 589 1.85 27.44 -12.28
CA ARG A 589 1.05 28.02 -11.19
C ARG A 589 0.84 27.03 -10.03
N ILE A 590 0.60 25.75 -10.33
CA ILE A 590 0.47 24.72 -9.28
C ILE A 590 1.77 24.60 -8.50
N VAL A 591 2.91 24.50 -9.17
CA VAL A 591 4.23 24.37 -8.50
C VAL A 591 4.57 25.60 -7.67
N GLU A 592 4.25 26.82 -8.14
CA GLU A 592 4.41 28.06 -7.39
C GLU A 592 3.54 28.09 -6.13
N ILE A 593 2.25 27.66 -6.24
CA ILE A 593 1.35 27.56 -5.09
C ILE A 593 1.92 26.58 -4.05
N LEU A 594 2.44 25.43 -4.48
CA LEU A 594 3.01 24.44 -3.57
C LEU A 594 4.23 25.00 -2.84
N GLN A 595 5.15 25.68 -3.56
CA GLN A 595 6.32 26.28 -2.93
C GLN A 595 5.95 27.39 -1.93
N ASP A 596 4.95 28.21 -2.24
CA ASP A 596 4.63 29.42 -1.46
C ASP A 596 3.68 29.17 -0.28
N ARG A 597 2.91 28.06 -0.29
CA ARG A 597 1.76 27.86 0.61
C ARG A 597 1.82 26.59 1.46
N LEU A 598 2.69 25.63 1.11
CA LEU A 598 2.95 24.47 1.95
C LEU A 598 4.13 24.76 2.89
N GLY A 599 3.87 24.73 4.19
CA GLY A 599 4.88 25.00 5.21
C GLY A 599 4.29 25.03 6.60
#